data_b55651fac22eea9ad3987828ec4eea38
#
_entry.id   b55651fac22eea9ad3987828ec4eea38
#
_cell.length_a   1.000
_cell.length_b   1.000
_cell.length_c   1.000
_cell.angle_alpha   90.00
_cell.angle_beta   90.00
_cell.angle_gamma   90.00
#
_symmetry.space_group_name_H-M   'P 1'
#
loop_
_entity.id
_entity.type
_entity.pdbx_description
1 polymer ?
#
loop_
_entity_poly.entity_id
_entity_poly.type
_entity_poly.pdbx_seq_one_letter_code
_entity_poly.pdbx_strand_id
1 'polypeptide(L)'
;MFVSISYLKGLIIDLDTFKYEHSKWLNIHKGMKLLFFSTNQILLNNIEQLDQRNFYLANSNPFQFVFNIGSFLDFFSILNLRSHEVAFVSSSLERIQLLQKHLPIGTIYISKSQSLNYNDVGKLPDIICQRIEEINIIRNRKNGYLAEVAAESTVNKARLEKLQLVKTELDNDHCFTILSGGRYFNTKDPRSSTHQLSKRILKSKDNQLNNTHLFVSIYIELLNLIKEADSIARIPPRKGKPDRFYKIINSISKTIDIRILNCLKCVKDYPSQKLFSSIDRTSNVKGAFVTDGSVKGRNIVLLDDIVSSGATFRECATELYKNNAEKVTLITLGVNQFHSSWRFKYHKKILCKECDGHMVLRFNSKKTNKPAFFGCSNYYSKNKCKFTLNYSYGLNEYFQATDLTNLTNEDFARDLDISF
;
A
#
# COMPACT_ATOMS: atom_id res chain seq x y z
N MET A 1 -6.10 -7.64 -4.13
CA MET A 1 -6.02 -6.19 -3.88
C MET A 1 -7.41 -5.61 -3.90
N PHE A 2 -7.82 -4.95 -2.84
CA PHE A 2 -9.06 -4.20 -2.84
C PHE A 2 -8.99 -3.07 -3.83
N VAL A 3 -9.93 -3.03 -4.73
CA VAL A 3 -10.16 -1.86 -5.56
C VAL A 3 -11.15 -0.93 -4.86
N SER A 4 -12.00 -1.47 -4.01
CA SER A 4 -12.88 -0.70 -3.10
C SER A 4 -13.45 -1.60 -2.01
N ILE A 5 -13.40 -1.14 -0.79
CA ILE A 5 -13.92 -1.83 0.41
C ILE A 5 -15.45 -2.02 0.35
N SER A 6 -16.15 -1.16 -0.40
CA SER A 6 -17.60 -1.25 -0.54
C SER A 6 -18.08 -2.53 -1.26
N TYR A 7 -17.18 -3.29 -1.88
CA TYR A 7 -17.48 -4.55 -2.56
C TYR A 7 -17.21 -5.78 -1.71
N LEU A 8 -16.72 -5.61 -0.49
CA LEU A 8 -16.44 -6.74 0.40
C LEU A 8 -17.73 -7.48 0.76
N LYS A 9 -17.81 -8.75 0.41
CA LYS A 9 -18.94 -9.64 0.68
C LYS A 9 -18.57 -10.81 1.57
N GLY A 10 -17.28 -11.15 1.67
CA GLY A 10 -16.79 -12.26 2.46
C GLY A 10 -15.51 -11.94 3.21
N LEU A 11 -15.32 -12.59 4.36
CA LEU A 11 -14.10 -12.58 5.14
C LEU A 11 -13.63 -13.99 5.42
N ILE A 12 -12.33 -14.21 5.29
CA ILE A 12 -11.64 -15.40 5.77
C ILE A 12 -10.90 -15.02 7.04
N ILE A 13 -11.26 -15.62 8.14
CA ILE A 13 -10.79 -15.24 9.47
C ILE A 13 -9.80 -16.29 9.99
N ASP A 14 -8.57 -15.88 10.24
CA ASP A 14 -7.50 -16.70 10.78
C ASP A 14 -7.62 -16.81 12.30
N LEU A 15 -8.35 -17.80 12.76
CA LEU A 15 -8.62 -18.01 14.19
C LEU A 15 -7.40 -18.41 15.01
N ASP A 16 -6.34 -18.92 14.39
CA ASP A 16 -5.10 -19.24 15.13
C ASP A 16 -4.42 -18.00 15.68
N THR A 17 -4.73 -16.84 15.11
CA THR A 17 -4.13 -15.56 15.52
C THR A 17 -5.05 -14.70 16.38
N PHE A 18 -6.30 -15.13 16.59
CA PHE A 18 -7.29 -14.42 17.39
C PHE A 18 -7.89 -15.30 18.48
N LYS A 19 -8.16 -14.71 19.63
CA LYS A 19 -9.09 -15.33 20.58
C LYS A 19 -10.50 -15.22 20.02
N TYR A 20 -11.15 -16.36 19.80
CA TYR A 20 -12.52 -16.39 19.32
C TYR A 20 -13.47 -15.83 20.39
N GLU A 21 -14.21 -14.79 20.03
CA GLU A 21 -15.28 -14.20 20.83
C GLU A 21 -16.53 -14.07 19.97
N HIS A 22 -17.49 -14.99 20.14
CA HIS A 22 -18.69 -15.11 19.30
C HIS A 22 -19.44 -13.80 19.11
N SER A 23 -19.68 -13.04 20.19
CA SER A 23 -20.40 -11.78 20.15
C SER A 23 -19.72 -10.71 19.26
N LYS A 24 -18.40 -10.68 19.21
CA LYS A 24 -17.66 -9.75 18.36
C LYS A 24 -17.83 -10.08 16.88
N TRP A 25 -17.79 -11.37 16.54
CA TRP A 25 -17.92 -11.82 15.16
C TRP A 25 -19.33 -11.62 14.62
N LEU A 26 -20.38 -11.86 15.42
CA LEU A 26 -21.77 -11.59 15.04
C LEU A 26 -22.00 -10.13 14.65
N ASN A 27 -21.37 -9.19 15.31
CA ASN A 27 -21.49 -7.76 14.99
C ASN A 27 -20.81 -7.38 13.67
N ILE A 28 -19.74 -8.07 13.30
CA ILE A 28 -19.05 -7.86 12.02
C ILE A 28 -19.86 -8.44 10.86
N HIS A 29 -20.67 -9.42 11.14
CA HIS A 29 -21.35 -10.27 10.18
C HIS A 29 -22.48 -9.58 9.39
N LYS A 30 -23.03 -8.46 9.80
CA LYS A 30 -24.17 -7.86 9.10
C LYS A 30 -23.93 -7.71 7.60
N GLY A 31 -24.35 -8.74 6.83
CA GLY A 31 -24.30 -8.81 5.37
C GLY A 31 -22.95 -9.24 4.77
N MET A 32 -22.07 -9.90 5.53
CA MET A 32 -20.88 -10.56 5.01
C MET A 32 -20.93 -12.06 5.30
N LYS A 33 -20.34 -12.85 4.42
CA LYS A 33 -20.11 -14.28 4.63
C LYS A 33 -18.77 -14.47 5.33
N LEU A 34 -18.73 -15.37 6.32
CA LEU A 34 -17.52 -15.63 7.09
C LEU A 34 -17.04 -17.06 6.85
N LEU A 35 -15.75 -17.21 6.56
CA LEU A 35 -15.03 -18.46 6.61
C LEU A 35 -14.07 -18.40 7.79
N PHE A 36 -14.23 -19.28 8.76
CA PHE A 36 -13.26 -19.45 9.84
C PHE A 36 -12.24 -20.49 9.47
N PHE A 37 -10.99 -20.12 9.61
CA PHE A 37 -9.84 -20.93 9.28
C PHE A 37 -9.00 -21.15 10.55
N SER A 38 -8.67 -22.41 10.85
CA SER A 38 -7.84 -22.76 12.00
C SER A 38 -7.07 -24.06 11.78
N THR A 39 -5.91 -24.17 12.40
CA THR A 39 -5.18 -25.44 12.57
C THR A 39 -5.76 -26.30 13.71
N ASN A 40 -6.61 -25.73 14.55
CA ASN A 40 -7.20 -26.36 15.71
C ASN A 40 -8.62 -26.87 15.40
N GLN A 41 -8.76 -28.19 15.13
CA GLN A 41 -10.04 -28.83 14.83
C GLN A 41 -11.04 -28.75 16.00
N ILE A 42 -10.58 -28.79 17.24
CA ILE A 42 -11.48 -28.71 18.41
C ILE A 42 -12.15 -27.32 18.45
N LEU A 43 -11.40 -26.28 18.16
CA LEU A 43 -11.94 -24.92 18.06
C LEU A 43 -12.99 -24.81 16.97
N LEU A 44 -12.74 -25.39 15.80
CA LEU A 44 -13.70 -25.39 14.68
C LEU A 44 -14.99 -26.17 15.05
N ASN A 45 -14.88 -27.34 15.64
CA ASN A 45 -16.03 -28.14 16.09
C ASN A 45 -16.89 -27.39 17.12
N ASN A 46 -16.28 -26.66 18.04
CA ASN A 46 -17.00 -25.84 19.02
C ASN A 46 -17.77 -24.68 18.36
N ILE A 47 -17.22 -24.09 17.31
CA ILE A 47 -17.88 -23.01 16.53
C ILE A 47 -19.05 -23.56 15.72
N GLU A 48 -18.90 -24.74 15.11
CA GLU A 48 -19.94 -25.42 14.35
C GLU A 48 -21.19 -25.68 15.18
N GLN A 49 -21.01 -26.03 16.46
CA GLN A 49 -22.11 -26.26 17.41
C GLN A 49 -22.88 -24.98 17.77
N LEU A 50 -22.25 -23.81 17.68
CA LEU A 50 -22.84 -22.55 18.11
C LEU A 50 -23.69 -21.86 17.03
N ASP A 51 -23.37 -22.00 15.75
CA ASP A 51 -24.15 -21.36 14.67
C ASP A 51 -23.92 -22.02 13.30
N GLN A 52 -24.86 -22.85 12.87
CA GLN A 52 -24.77 -23.57 11.60
C GLN A 52 -25.17 -22.76 10.35
N ARG A 53 -25.67 -21.53 10.49
CA ARG A 53 -26.39 -20.89 9.37
C ARG A 53 -25.57 -19.98 8.48
N ASN A 54 -24.44 -19.47 8.96
CA ASN A 54 -23.73 -18.37 8.27
C ASN A 54 -22.21 -18.51 8.24
N PHE A 55 -21.64 -19.59 8.79
CA PHE A 55 -20.21 -19.79 8.88
C PHE A 55 -19.77 -21.00 8.06
N TYR A 56 -18.63 -20.82 7.44
CA TYR A 56 -17.90 -21.89 6.76
C TYR A 56 -16.64 -22.16 7.56
N LEU A 57 -16.26 -23.42 7.66
CA LEU A 57 -15.10 -23.85 8.44
C LEU A 57 -14.06 -24.47 7.51
N ALA A 58 -12.80 -24.12 7.72
CA ALA A 58 -11.69 -24.71 7.00
C ALA A 58 -10.57 -25.10 7.98
N ASN A 59 -10.17 -26.37 7.92
CA ASN A 59 -9.04 -26.87 8.67
C ASN A 59 -7.76 -26.77 7.84
N SER A 60 -6.64 -26.40 8.46
CA SER A 60 -5.32 -26.47 7.85
C SER A 60 -4.46 -27.52 8.55
N ASN A 61 -3.53 -28.11 7.82
CA ASN A 61 -2.55 -29.00 8.42
C ASN A 61 -1.62 -28.20 9.33
N PRO A 62 -1.52 -28.52 10.65
CA PRO A 62 -0.69 -27.77 11.59
C PRO A 62 0.83 -27.88 11.28
N PHE A 63 1.26 -28.91 10.54
CA PHE A 63 2.66 -29.12 10.20
C PHE A 63 3.12 -28.45 8.89
N GLN A 64 2.16 -28.03 8.10
CA GLN A 64 2.44 -27.27 6.89
C GLN A 64 1.66 -25.97 6.99
N PHE A 65 2.31 -24.86 6.98
CA PHE A 65 1.74 -23.51 6.84
C PHE A 65 1.00 -23.34 5.49
N VAL A 66 0.50 -24.43 4.97
CA VAL A 66 -0.21 -24.47 3.70
C VAL A 66 -1.67 -24.21 4.01
N PHE A 67 -2.12 -23.03 3.65
CA PHE A 67 -3.54 -22.74 3.61
C PHE A 67 -4.23 -23.85 2.81
N ASN A 68 -5.32 -24.36 3.34
CA ASN A 68 -6.16 -25.26 2.56
C ASN A 68 -6.88 -24.45 1.46
N ILE A 69 -6.19 -24.29 0.35
CA ILE A 69 -6.70 -23.52 -0.79
C ILE A 69 -7.96 -24.14 -1.37
N GLY A 70 -8.07 -25.45 -1.34
CA GLY A 70 -9.30 -26.13 -1.74
C GLY A 70 -10.51 -25.56 -1.00
N SER A 71 -10.44 -25.45 0.34
CA SER A 71 -11.53 -24.85 1.13
C SER A 71 -11.78 -23.37 0.82
N PHE A 72 -10.76 -22.62 0.44
CA PHE A 72 -10.95 -21.24 0.00
C PHE A 72 -11.63 -21.15 -1.36
N LEU A 73 -11.26 -22.03 -2.30
CA LEU A 73 -11.88 -22.11 -3.61
C LEU A 73 -13.34 -22.56 -3.50
N ASP A 74 -13.62 -23.53 -2.63
CA ASP A 74 -14.99 -23.99 -2.33
C ASP A 74 -15.83 -22.83 -1.76
N PHE A 75 -15.28 -22.05 -0.83
CA PHE A 75 -15.95 -20.87 -0.27
C PHE A 75 -16.29 -19.85 -1.35
N PHE A 76 -15.38 -19.59 -2.29
CA PHE A 76 -15.65 -18.70 -3.41
C PHE A 76 -16.71 -19.26 -4.35
N SER A 77 -16.63 -20.57 -4.66
CA SER A 77 -17.54 -21.24 -5.58
C SER A 77 -18.96 -21.34 -5.01
N ILE A 78 -19.11 -21.86 -3.80
CA ILE A 78 -20.41 -22.06 -3.13
C ILE A 78 -21.16 -20.72 -2.97
N LEU A 79 -20.45 -19.65 -2.68
CA LEU A 79 -21.05 -18.34 -2.44
C LEU A 79 -21.04 -17.44 -3.67
N ASN A 80 -20.58 -17.92 -4.80
CA ASN A 80 -20.39 -17.12 -6.02
C ASN A 80 -19.65 -15.78 -5.73
N LEU A 81 -18.57 -15.87 -4.96
CA LEU A 81 -17.72 -14.74 -4.59
C LEU A 81 -16.55 -14.63 -5.55
N ARG A 82 -16.12 -13.41 -5.79
CA ARG A 82 -14.92 -13.11 -6.57
C ARG A 82 -13.77 -12.70 -5.66
N SER A 83 -12.56 -12.91 -6.11
CA SER A 83 -11.35 -12.62 -5.33
C SER A 83 -11.34 -11.20 -4.72
N HIS A 84 -11.82 -10.18 -5.44
CA HIS A 84 -11.87 -8.81 -4.95
C HIS A 84 -13.02 -8.50 -3.97
N GLU A 85 -13.93 -9.45 -3.78
CA GLU A 85 -15.05 -9.36 -2.83
C GLU A 85 -14.74 -10.01 -1.48
N VAL A 86 -13.54 -10.61 -1.35
CA VAL A 86 -13.11 -11.35 -0.15
C VAL A 86 -11.83 -10.79 0.42
N ALA A 87 -11.72 -10.79 1.74
CA ALA A 87 -10.51 -10.44 2.45
C ALA A 87 -10.12 -11.49 3.49
N PHE A 88 -8.83 -11.71 3.62
CA PHE A 88 -8.23 -12.49 4.69
C PHE A 88 -7.88 -11.58 5.87
N VAL A 89 -8.26 -11.99 7.07
CA VAL A 89 -8.06 -11.25 8.32
C VAL A 89 -7.15 -12.06 9.23
N SER A 90 -6.03 -11.49 9.63
CA SER A 90 -5.07 -12.15 10.53
C SER A 90 -4.33 -11.12 11.41
N SER A 91 -3.87 -11.56 12.59
CA SER A 91 -2.92 -10.83 13.42
C SER A 91 -1.46 -11.25 13.16
N SER A 92 -1.22 -12.15 12.21
CA SER A 92 0.11 -12.52 11.74
C SER A 92 0.41 -11.84 10.40
N LEU A 93 1.38 -10.94 10.40
CA LEU A 93 1.83 -10.27 9.18
C LEU A 93 2.47 -11.27 8.21
N GLU A 94 3.18 -12.26 8.73
CA GLU A 94 3.80 -13.33 7.95
C GLU A 94 2.74 -14.15 7.18
N ARG A 95 1.66 -14.56 7.85
CA ARG A 95 0.53 -15.27 7.21
C ARG A 95 -0.14 -14.40 6.14
N ILE A 96 -0.31 -13.11 6.41
CA ILE A 96 -0.84 -12.17 5.42
C ILE A 96 0.07 -12.08 4.19
N GLN A 97 1.38 -11.96 4.41
CA GLN A 97 2.35 -11.88 3.32
C GLN A 97 2.42 -13.17 2.50
N LEU A 98 2.34 -14.33 3.19
CA LEU A 98 2.27 -15.63 2.54
C LEU A 98 1.03 -15.75 1.68
N LEU A 99 -0.14 -15.39 2.21
CA LEU A 99 -1.39 -15.44 1.45
C LEU A 99 -1.37 -14.48 0.25
N GLN A 100 -0.89 -13.26 0.42
CA GLN A 100 -0.72 -12.31 -0.69
C GLN A 100 0.17 -12.88 -1.79
N LYS A 101 1.06 -13.80 -1.45
CA LYS A 101 1.90 -14.52 -2.40
C LYS A 101 1.08 -15.45 -3.29
N HIS A 102 0.09 -16.11 -2.77
CA HIS A 102 -0.61 -17.20 -3.45
C HIS A 102 -2.01 -16.84 -3.95
N LEU A 103 -2.69 -15.90 -3.34
CA LEU A 103 -4.06 -15.52 -3.70
C LEU A 103 -4.22 -14.03 -3.95
N PRO A 104 -4.98 -13.64 -4.99
CA PRO A 104 -5.25 -12.24 -5.33
C PRO A 104 -6.44 -11.67 -4.53
N ILE A 105 -6.55 -12.03 -3.24
CA ILE A 105 -7.61 -11.53 -2.36
C ILE A 105 -7.12 -10.34 -1.53
N GLY A 106 -8.06 -9.61 -0.94
CA GLY A 106 -7.75 -8.54 -0.01
C GLY A 106 -7.15 -9.05 1.29
N THR A 107 -6.40 -8.20 1.99
CA THR A 107 -5.78 -8.53 3.26
C THR A 107 -6.02 -7.46 4.31
N ILE A 108 -6.41 -7.88 5.51
CA ILE A 108 -6.63 -7.03 6.68
C ILE A 108 -5.73 -7.53 7.81
N TYR A 109 -4.78 -6.71 8.20
CA TYR A 109 -3.88 -6.99 9.30
C TYR A 109 -4.41 -6.32 10.59
N ILE A 110 -4.59 -7.11 11.63
CA ILE A 110 -4.97 -6.60 12.94
C ILE A 110 -3.72 -6.50 13.81
N SER A 111 -3.31 -5.28 14.13
CA SER A 111 -2.13 -5.02 14.94
C SER A 111 -2.36 -3.93 15.96
N LYS A 112 -1.99 -4.18 17.21
CA LYS A 112 -1.97 -3.15 18.25
C LYS A 112 -0.83 -2.15 18.05
N SER A 113 0.24 -2.55 17.37
CA SER A 113 1.36 -1.66 17.05
C SER A 113 1.01 -0.74 15.90
N GLN A 114 1.31 0.54 16.05
CA GLN A 114 1.21 1.52 14.98
C GLN A 114 2.46 1.54 14.07
N SER A 115 3.53 0.88 14.50
CA SER A 115 4.81 0.85 13.79
C SER A 115 5.06 -0.54 13.22
N LEU A 116 5.54 -0.60 11.99
CA LEU A 116 5.93 -1.83 11.29
C LEU A 116 7.46 -1.89 11.20
N ASN A 117 8.00 -3.12 11.17
CA ASN A 117 9.40 -3.29 10.85
C ASN A 117 9.67 -2.80 9.41
N TYR A 118 10.82 -2.16 9.18
CA TYR A 118 11.16 -1.65 7.85
C TYR A 118 11.23 -2.74 6.78
N ASN A 119 11.65 -3.93 7.13
CA ASN A 119 11.71 -5.06 6.20
C ASN A 119 10.33 -5.50 5.68
N ASP A 120 9.28 -5.21 6.44
CA ASP A 120 7.90 -5.60 6.10
C ASP A 120 7.16 -4.56 5.26
N VAL A 121 7.60 -3.29 5.26
CA VAL A 121 6.87 -2.22 4.56
C VAL A 121 6.82 -2.37 3.04
N GLY A 122 7.70 -3.18 2.46
CA GLY A 122 7.65 -3.55 1.04
C GLY A 122 6.53 -4.52 0.66
N LYS A 123 5.85 -5.12 1.64
CA LYS A 123 4.77 -6.11 1.47
C LYS A 123 3.59 -5.78 2.36
N LEU A 124 3.13 -4.54 2.32
CA LEU A 124 2.05 -4.06 3.18
C LEU A 124 0.73 -4.77 2.91
N PRO A 125 -0.07 -5.07 3.96
CA PRO A 125 -1.45 -5.50 3.81
C PRO A 125 -2.26 -4.41 3.10
N ASP A 126 -3.45 -4.77 2.63
CA ASP A 126 -4.33 -3.76 2.02
C ASP A 126 -4.87 -2.80 3.07
N ILE A 127 -5.12 -3.30 4.28
CA ILE A 127 -5.63 -2.51 5.40
C ILE A 127 -4.95 -2.97 6.69
N ILE A 128 -4.71 -2.01 7.60
CA ILE A 128 -4.28 -2.26 8.96
C ILE A 128 -5.37 -1.75 9.90
N CYS A 129 -5.78 -2.58 10.86
CA CYS A 129 -6.71 -2.23 11.93
C CYS A 129 -6.05 -2.47 13.28
N GLN A 130 -6.41 -1.70 14.29
CA GLN A 130 -5.96 -1.97 15.66
C GLN A 130 -6.84 -3.01 16.36
N ARG A 131 -8.10 -3.08 15.98
CA ARG A 131 -9.10 -3.98 16.56
C ARG A 131 -10.01 -4.53 15.48
N ILE A 132 -10.56 -5.70 15.73
CA ILE A 132 -11.39 -6.42 14.76
C ILE A 132 -12.71 -5.69 14.49
N GLU A 133 -13.24 -4.98 15.46
CA GLU A 133 -14.48 -4.21 15.34
C GLU A 133 -14.36 -3.06 14.32
N GLU A 134 -13.15 -2.63 14.03
CA GLU A 134 -12.89 -1.59 13.02
C GLU A 134 -13.19 -2.07 11.61
N ILE A 135 -13.31 -3.38 11.37
CA ILE A 135 -13.69 -3.93 10.07
C ILE A 135 -15.06 -3.39 9.60
N ASN A 136 -15.99 -3.16 10.52
CA ASN A 136 -17.28 -2.53 10.19
C ASN A 136 -17.13 -1.07 9.71
N ILE A 137 -16.15 -0.36 10.25
CA ILE A 137 -15.84 1.02 9.85
C ILE A 137 -15.25 1.05 8.45
N ILE A 138 -14.48 0.03 8.11
CA ILE A 138 -13.88 -0.15 6.78
C ILE A 138 -14.94 -0.20 5.69
N ARG A 139 -16.03 -0.95 5.89
CA ARG A 139 -17.14 -1.03 4.94
C ARG A 139 -17.78 0.33 4.63
N ASN A 140 -17.72 1.26 5.56
CA ASN A 140 -18.26 2.61 5.40
C ASN A 140 -17.28 3.61 4.80
N ARG A 141 -16.18 3.15 4.18
CA ARG A 141 -15.14 3.98 3.51
C ARG A 141 -14.39 4.94 4.44
N LYS A 142 -14.25 4.59 5.70
CA LYS A 142 -13.60 5.47 6.68
C LYS A 142 -12.17 5.07 7.00
N ASN A 143 -11.69 3.95 6.46
CA ASN A 143 -10.34 3.45 6.66
C ASN A 143 -9.65 3.14 5.33
N GLY A 144 -8.35 3.32 5.31
CA GLY A 144 -7.45 3.10 4.19
C GLY A 144 -6.19 3.92 4.38
N TYR A 145 -5.19 3.72 3.56
CA TYR A 145 -4.00 4.55 3.61
C TYR A 145 -4.31 5.98 3.16
N LEU A 146 -3.90 6.95 3.96
CA LEU A 146 -4.19 8.38 3.81
C LEU A 146 -4.00 8.88 2.37
N ALA A 147 -2.82 8.65 1.80
CA ALA A 147 -2.51 9.14 0.46
C ALA A 147 -3.27 8.38 -0.65
N GLU A 148 -3.60 7.09 -0.43
CA GLU A 148 -4.37 6.31 -1.39
C GLU A 148 -5.81 6.82 -1.46
N VAL A 149 -6.44 7.04 -0.31
CA VAL A 149 -7.82 7.57 -0.24
C VAL A 149 -7.87 9.00 -0.79
N ALA A 150 -6.90 9.85 -0.45
CA ALA A 150 -6.80 11.20 -0.99
C ALA A 150 -6.65 11.22 -2.53
N ALA A 151 -5.90 10.26 -3.08
CA ALA A 151 -5.71 10.14 -4.52
C ALA A 151 -6.95 9.63 -5.26
N GLU A 152 -7.85 8.91 -4.62
CA GLU A 152 -9.07 8.37 -5.20
C GLU A 152 -10.21 9.37 -5.25
N SER A 153 -10.27 10.28 -4.28
CA SER A 153 -11.39 11.20 -4.13
C SER A 153 -10.93 12.61 -3.75
N THR A 154 -11.76 13.59 -4.04
CA THR A 154 -11.70 14.90 -3.38
C THR A 154 -12.22 14.77 -1.95
N VAL A 155 -11.44 14.13 -1.09
CA VAL A 155 -11.84 13.93 0.31
C VAL A 155 -11.67 15.23 1.07
N ASN A 156 -12.69 15.57 1.87
CA ASN A 156 -12.62 16.71 2.79
C ASN A 156 -11.47 16.48 3.80
N LYS A 157 -10.67 17.51 4.05
CA LYS A 157 -9.51 17.52 4.95
C LYS A 157 -9.78 16.84 6.29
N ALA A 158 -10.94 17.12 6.92
CA ALA A 158 -11.34 16.54 8.20
C ALA A 158 -11.46 14.99 8.21
N ARG A 159 -11.53 14.35 7.05
CA ARG A 159 -11.60 12.89 6.92
C ARG A 159 -10.23 12.24 6.77
N LEU A 160 -9.20 12.99 6.34
CA LEU A 160 -7.85 12.48 6.17
C LEU A 160 -7.17 12.18 7.52
N GLU A 161 -7.49 12.92 8.56
CA GLU A 161 -6.94 12.78 9.91
C GLU A 161 -7.19 11.41 10.56
N LYS A 162 -8.21 10.67 10.10
CA LYS A 162 -8.59 9.36 10.63
C LYS A 162 -8.09 8.20 9.78
N LEU A 163 -7.28 8.47 8.76
CA LEU A 163 -6.80 7.48 7.82
C LEU A 163 -5.48 6.89 8.27
N GLN A 164 -5.22 5.66 7.80
CA GLN A 164 -4.00 4.94 8.13
C GLN A 164 -2.79 5.53 7.42
N LEU A 165 -1.67 5.42 8.08
CA LEU A 165 -0.36 5.70 7.51
C LEU A 165 0.61 4.58 7.85
N VAL A 166 1.69 4.53 7.12
CA VAL A 166 2.78 3.60 7.40
C VAL A 166 3.81 4.31 8.25
N LYS A 167 3.94 3.89 9.50
CA LYS A 167 5.05 4.29 10.35
C LYS A 167 6.04 3.14 10.45
N THR A 168 7.31 3.40 10.21
CA THR A 168 8.38 2.44 10.39
C THR A 168 9.62 3.13 10.93
N GLU A 169 10.46 2.38 11.59
CA GLU A 169 11.73 2.82 12.11
C GLU A 169 12.84 2.07 11.40
N LEU A 170 13.84 2.79 10.99
CA LEU A 170 15.00 2.29 10.31
C LEU A 170 16.15 2.31 11.31
N ASP A 171 16.55 1.12 11.77
CA ASP A 171 17.58 0.96 12.78
C ASP A 171 18.96 0.90 12.13
N ASN A 172 19.85 1.78 12.55
CA ASN A 172 21.28 1.82 12.26
C ASN A 172 21.95 2.52 13.45
N ASP A 173 23.11 3.16 13.24
CA ASP A 173 23.78 4.02 14.24
C ASP A 173 22.86 5.14 14.79
N HIS A 174 21.76 5.43 14.05
CA HIS A 174 20.70 6.34 14.45
C HIS A 174 19.33 5.75 14.11
N CYS A 175 18.35 5.91 14.99
CA CYS A 175 16.96 5.51 14.73
C CYS A 175 16.26 6.57 13.88
N PHE A 176 15.87 6.20 12.66
CA PHE A 176 15.18 7.08 11.73
C PHE A 176 13.70 6.73 11.66
N THR A 177 12.83 7.70 11.90
CA THR A 177 11.40 7.54 11.71
C THR A 177 11.01 7.86 10.27
N ILE A 178 10.23 6.98 9.65
CA ILE A 178 9.64 7.17 8.33
C ILE A 178 8.12 7.15 8.46
N LEU A 179 7.46 8.20 8.01
CA LEU A 179 5.99 8.25 7.87
C LEU A 179 5.63 8.28 6.39
N SER A 180 4.77 7.37 5.97
CA SER A 180 4.32 7.31 4.59
C SER A 180 2.79 7.31 4.50
N GLY A 181 2.27 8.05 3.53
CA GLY A 181 0.84 8.18 3.31
C GLY A 181 0.18 6.93 2.71
N GLY A 182 0.94 5.98 2.18
CA GLY A 182 0.39 4.77 1.59
C GLY A 182 1.40 3.93 0.83
N ARG A 183 0.89 3.13 -0.10
CA ARG A 183 1.67 2.21 -0.94
C ARG A 183 1.95 2.82 -2.32
N TYR A 184 3.04 2.42 -2.92
CA TYR A 184 3.38 2.76 -4.30
C TYR A 184 3.68 1.48 -5.09
N PHE A 185 3.05 1.33 -6.24
CA PHE A 185 3.29 0.24 -7.19
C PHE A 185 3.98 0.80 -8.43
N ASN A 186 5.16 0.27 -8.76
CA ASN A 186 5.90 0.71 -9.92
C ASN A 186 5.20 0.28 -11.24
N THR A 187 5.68 0.78 -12.37
CA THR A 187 5.05 0.54 -13.69
C THR A 187 5.08 -0.92 -14.14
N LYS A 188 5.99 -1.73 -13.60
CA LYS A 188 6.06 -3.17 -13.89
C LYS A 188 5.00 -3.95 -13.11
N ASP A 189 4.51 -3.41 -11.98
CA ASP A 189 3.47 -4.04 -11.19
C ASP A 189 2.10 -3.79 -11.85
N PRO A 190 1.33 -4.83 -12.21
CA PRO A 190 -0.01 -4.66 -12.78
C PRO A 190 -0.96 -3.84 -11.92
N ARG A 191 -0.81 -3.86 -10.61
CA ARG A 191 -1.60 -3.07 -9.67
C ARG A 191 -1.46 -1.57 -9.86
N SER A 192 -0.36 -1.10 -10.48
CA SER A 192 -0.18 0.31 -10.83
C SER A 192 -1.29 0.83 -11.76
N SER A 193 -1.92 -0.05 -12.55
CA SER A 193 -3.00 0.33 -13.46
C SER A 193 -4.31 0.68 -12.74
N THR A 194 -4.53 0.14 -11.56
CA THR A 194 -5.74 0.38 -10.74
C THR A 194 -5.49 1.32 -9.57
N HIS A 195 -4.23 1.54 -9.19
CA HIS A 195 -3.84 2.28 -7.99
C HIS A 195 -3.65 3.79 -8.28
N GLN A 196 -4.57 4.62 -7.82
CA GLN A 196 -4.60 6.04 -8.17
C GLN A 196 -3.38 6.82 -7.68
N LEU A 197 -2.93 6.59 -6.46
CA LEU A 197 -1.74 7.26 -5.92
C LEU A 197 -0.52 7.00 -6.79
N SER A 198 -0.25 5.72 -7.13
CA SER A 198 0.88 5.35 -7.98
C SER A 198 0.82 6.03 -9.34
N LYS A 199 -0.37 6.10 -9.95
CA LYS A 199 -0.57 6.79 -11.24
C LYS A 199 -0.30 8.29 -11.14
N ARG A 200 -0.76 8.94 -10.06
CA ARG A 200 -0.54 10.38 -9.86
C ARG A 200 0.93 10.69 -9.63
N ILE A 201 1.63 9.88 -8.82
CA ILE A 201 3.07 10.00 -8.61
C ILE A 201 3.84 9.81 -9.92
N LEU A 202 3.52 8.76 -10.70
CA LEU A 202 4.16 8.50 -11.99
C LEU A 202 3.97 9.67 -12.95
N LYS A 203 2.74 10.15 -13.12
CA LYS A 203 2.43 11.26 -14.04
C LYS A 203 3.05 12.59 -13.61
N SER A 204 3.22 12.83 -12.31
CA SER A 204 3.91 14.02 -11.82
C SER A 204 5.41 13.99 -12.15
N LYS A 205 6.01 12.80 -12.27
CA LYS A 205 7.42 12.65 -12.69
C LYS A 205 7.64 13.06 -14.13
N ASP A 206 6.64 12.88 -14.97
CA ASP A 206 6.67 13.18 -16.41
C ASP A 206 6.07 14.56 -16.73
N ASN A 207 5.80 15.39 -15.73
CA ASN A 207 5.12 16.70 -15.86
C ASN A 207 3.74 16.66 -16.57
N GLN A 208 3.12 15.47 -16.66
CA GLN A 208 1.84 15.28 -17.37
C GLN A 208 0.61 15.72 -16.57
N LEU A 209 0.74 15.83 -15.23
CA LEU A 209 -0.34 16.27 -14.35
C LEU A 209 0.21 17.14 -13.23
N ASN A 210 -0.45 18.28 -13.00
CA ASN A 210 -0.19 19.07 -11.80
C ASN A 210 -0.95 18.47 -10.60
N ASN A 211 -0.25 17.64 -9.83
CA ASN A 211 -0.76 17.06 -8.58
C ASN A 211 -0.27 17.81 -7.33
N THR A 212 0.33 19.00 -7.51
CA THR A 212 0.95 19.76 -6.40
C THR A 212 -0.02 19.93 -5.24
N HIS A 213 -1.25 20.37 -5.50
CA HIS A 213 -2.23 20.61 -4.45
C HIS A 213 -2.56 19.35 -3.63
N LEU A 214 -2.76 18.21 -4.31
CA LEU A 214 -3.00 16.94 -3.65
C LEU A 214 -1.80 16.52 -2.77
N PHE A 215 -0.59 16.62 -3.31
CA PHE A 215 0.61 16.22 -2.56
C PHE A 215 0.87 17.13 -1.38
N VAL A 216 0.67 18.45 -1.54
CA VAL A 216 0.75 19.41 -0.44
C VAL A 216 -0.22 19.04 0.68
N SER A 217 -1.49 18.74 0.36
CA SER A 217 -2.47 18.34 1.37
C SER A 217 -2.04 17.08 2.13
N ILE A 218 -1.51 16.07 1.42
CA ILE A 218 -1.02 14.83 2.04
C ILE A 218 0.18 15.12 2.96
N TYR A 219 1.15 15.92 2.50
CA TYR A 219 2.33 16.25 3.31
C TYR A 219 1.96 17.06 4.55
N ILE A 220 1.01 17.99 4.46
CA ILE A 220 0.53 18.74 5.63
C ILE A 220 -0.09 17.82 6.67
N GLU A 221 -0.91 16.85 6.26
CA GLU A 221 -1.47 15.87 7.20
C GLU A 221 -0.40 15.01 7.86
N LEU A 222 0.64 14.61 7.11
CA LEU A 222 1.77 13.86 7.67
C LEU A 222 2.61 14.73 8.63
N LEU A 223 2.83 16.00 8.30
CA LEU A 223 3.56 16.96 9.15
C LEU A 223 2.82 17.21 10.46
N ASN A 224 1.50 17.35 10.44
CA ASN A 224 0.68 17.57 11.64
C ASN A 224 0.82 16.43 12.69
N LEU A 225 1.33 15.26 12.29
CA LEU A 225 1.59 14.13 13.18
C LEU A 225 2.97 14.22 13.86
N ILE A 226 3.84 15.12 13.40
CA ILE A 226 5.21 15.31 13.90
C ILE A 226 5.25 16.58 14.75
N LYS A 227 4.93 16.44 16.04
CA LYS A 227 4.77 17.60 16.95
C LYS A 227 6.04 18.42 17.16
N GLU A 228 7.20 17.80 16.99
CA GLU A 228 8.51 18.42 17.30
C GLU A 228 9.22 18.98 16.06
N ALA A 229 8.59 18.96 14.89
CA ALA A 229 9.20 19.46 13.66
C ALA A 229 9.31 21.00 13.70
N ASP A 230 10.51 21.52 13.60
CA ASP A 230 10.78 22.96 13.48
C ASP A 230 11.10 23.38 12.04
N SER A 231 11.51 22.46 11.22
CA SER A 231 11.93 22.74 9.85
C SER A 231 11.65 21.59 8.88
N ILE A 232 11.43 21.95 7.63
CA ILE A 232 11.28 21.02 6.53
C ILE A 232 12.41 21.21 5.50
N ALA A 233 12.90 20.09 5.00
CA ALA A 233 13.83 20.05 3.88
C ALA A 233 13.36 19.00 2.87
N ARG A 234 13.91 19.02 1.67
CA ARG A 234 13.65 17.98 0.67
C ARG A 234 14.91 17.18 0.40
N ILE A 235 14.74 15.93 0.03
CA ILE A 235 15.83 15.18 -0.58
C ILE A 235 16.18 15.86 -1.91
N PRO A 236 17.43 16.33 -2.10
CA PRO A 236 17.79 17.08 -3.29
C PRO A 236 17.75 16.18 -4.53
N PRO A 237 17.38 16.73 -5.69
CA PRO A 237 17.44 15.99 -6.95
C PRO A 237 18.89 15.62 -7.26
N ARG A 238 19.07 14.56 -8.02
CA ARG A 238 20.39 14.21 -8.58
C ARG A 238 20.92 15.36 -9.42
N LYS A 239 22.25 15.48 -9.48
CA LYS A 239 22.92 16.50 -10.28
C LYS A 239 22.34 16.57 -11.71
N GLY A 240 22.03 17.77 -12.18
CA GLY A 240 21.44 18.02 -13.50
C GLY A 240 19.96 17.64 -13.68
N LYS A 241 19.27 17.21 -12.61
CA LYS A 241 17.82 16.92 -12.68
C LYS A 241 17.00 18.07 -12.09
N PRO A 242 15.81 18.37 -12.66
CA PRO A 242 14.95 19.43 -12.12
C PRO A 242 14.45 19.09 -10.72
N ASP A 243 14.35 20.14 -9.89
CA ASP A 243 13.79 20.03 -8.56
C ASP A 243 12.25 20.02 -8.58
N ARG A 244 11.69 18.84 -8.45
CA ARG A 244 10.23 18.62 -8.45
C ARG A 244 9.55 19.03 -7.15
N PHE A 245 10.31 19.12 -6.06
CA PHE A 245 9.79 19.44 -4.74
C PHE A 245 9.74 20.95 -4.47
N TYR A 246 10.41 21.78 -5.27
CA TYR A 246 10.45 23.21 -5.05
C TYR A 246 9.05 23.84 -4.90
N LYS A 247 8.14 23.54 -5.82
CA LYS A 247 6.75 24.05 -5.74
C LYS A 247 5.99 23.49 -4.54
N ILE A 248 6.21 22.21 -4.20
CA ILE A 248 5.51 21.53 -3.10
C ILE A 248 5.93 22.16 -1.78
N ILE A 249 7.24 22.26 -1.51
CA ILE A 249 7.75 22.76 -0.23
C ILE A 249 7.38 24.23 0.01
N ASN A 250 7.43 25.06 -1.04
CA ASN A 250 6.99 26.46 -0.95
C ASN A 250 5.46 26.58 -0.73
N SER A 251 4.67 25.66 -1.25
CA SER A 251 3.23 25.66 -0.98
C SER A 251 2.91 25.20 0.44
N ILE A 252 3.67 24.25 0.98
CA ILE A 252 3.55 23.80 2.38
C ILE A 252 3.85 24.98 3.32
N SER A 253 4.98 25.65 3.13
CA SER A 253 5.38 26.75 4.02
C SER A 253 4.44 27.97 3.99
N LYS A 254 3.71 28.16 2.89
CA LYS A 254 2.65 29.19 2.81
C LYS A 254 1.36 28.79 3.55
N THR A 255 1.18 27.50 3.79
CA THR A 255 -0.05 26.97 4.41
C THR A 255 0.12 26.77 5.90
N ILE A 256 1.31 26.36 6.33
CA ILE A 256 1.66 26.15 7.73
C ILE A 256 2.95 26.92 8.03
N ASP A 257 3.04 27.46 9.24
CA ASP A 257 4.24 28.22 9.68
C ASP A 257 5.36 27.23 10.04
N ILE A 258 6.12 26.80 9.02
CA ILE A 258 7.28 25.93 9.18
C ILE A 258 8.44 26.43 8.33
N ARG A 259 9.63 26.43 8.91
CA ARG A 259 10.85 26.90 8.24
C ARG A 259 11.28 25.94 7.13
N ILE A 260 11.58 26.50 5.94
CA ILE A 260 12.23 25.75 4.87
C ILE A 260 13.75 25.83 5.02
N LEU A 261 14.40 24.65 4.98
CA LEU A 261 15.85 24.53 4.91
C LEU A 261 16.27 24.05 3.53
N ASN A 262 17.15 24.81 2.87
CA ASN A 262 17.81 24.38 1.63
C ASN A 262 19.22 23.81 1.92
N CYS A 263 19.34 23.11 3.03
CA CYS A 263 20.59 22.68 3.63
C CYS A 263 21.33 21.55 2.90
N LEU A 264 20.62 20.73 2.14
CA LEU A 264 21.18 19.56 1.45
C LEU A 264 21.45 19.84 -0.03
N LYS A 265 22.61 19.39 -0.51
CA LYS A 265 22.99 19.45 -1.93
C LYS A 265 23.51 18.08 -2.39
N CYS A 266 23.13 17.68 -3.61
CA CYS A 266 23.69 16.49 -4.26
C CYS A 266 24.98 16.89 -5.02
N VAL A 267 26.12 16.42 -4.55
CA VAL A 267 27.46 16.77 -5.10
C VAL A 267 28.01 15.71 -6.02
N LYS A 268 27.58 14.43 -5.87
CA LYS A 268 28.04 13.31 -6.66
C LYS A 268 27.03 13.01 -7.77
N ASP A 269 27.52 12.83 -8.99
CA ASP A 269 26.68 12.20 -10.02
C ASP A 269 26.66 10.69 -9.80
N TYR A 270 25.49 10.12 -9.68
CA TYR A 270 25.30 8.69 -9.51
C TYR A 270 24.16 8.17 -10.39
N PRO A 271 24.28 6.92 -10.89
CA PRO A 271 23.27 6.35 -11.77
C PRO A 271 21.93 6.13 -11.06
N SER A 272 20.90 5.88 -11.86
CA SER A 272 19.56 5.69 -11.32
C SER A 272 19.48 4.50 -10.38
N GLN A 273 18.98 4.70 -9.17
CA GLN A 273 18.74 3.66 -8.17
C GLN A 273 17.87 2.49 -8.68
N LYS A 274 17.09 2.71 -9.74
CA LYS A 274 16.25 1.66 -10.36
C LYS A 274 17.07 0.54 -11.02
N LEU A 275 18.34 0.78 -11.32
CA LEU A 275 19.23 -0.16 -11.99
C LEU A 275 19.94 -1.12 -11.02
N PHE A 276 19.83 -0.89 -9.72
CA PHE A 276 20.60 -1.58 -8.69
C PHE A 276 19.75 -2.46 -7.79
N SER A 277 20.37 -3.51 -7.25
CA SER A 277 19.84 -4.29 -6.14
C SER A 277 19.72 -3.43 -4.87
N SER A 278 19.06 -3.92 -3.83
CA SER A 278 18.90 -3.17 -2.57
C SER A 278 20.26 -2.89 -1.89
N ILE A 279 21.20 -3.82 -1.96
CA ILE A 279 22.55 -3.70 -1.37
C ILE A 279 23.37 -2.65 -2.14
N ASP A 280 23.37 -2.74 -3.46
CA ASP A 280 24.14 -1.85 -4.33
C ASP A 280 23.65 -0.39 -4.27
N ARG A 281 22.39 -0.19 -3.93
CA ARG A 281 21.80 1.16 -3.78
C ARG A 281 22.47 1.98 -2.68
N THR A 282 22.85 1.35 -1.58
CA THR A 282 23.55 2.03 -0.48
C THR A 282 24.93 2.49 -0.91
N SER A 283 25.70 1.60 -1.55
CA SER A 283 27.04 1.93 -2.08
C SER A 283 26.98 3.03 -3.15
N ASN A 284 25.95 3.00 -3.98
CA ASN A 284 25.76 3.96 -5.08
C ASN A 284 25.57 5.40 -4.60
N VAL A 285 24.90 5.63 -3.47
CA VAL A 285 24.62 6.98 -2.94
C VAL A 285 25.60 7.44 -1.87
N LYS A 286 26.53 6.59 -1.43
CA LYS A 286 27.49 6.92 -0.39
C LYS A 286 28.32 8.17 -0.77
N GLY A 287 28.35 9.17 0.10
CA GLY A 287 29.02 10.46 -0.11
C GLY A 287 28.40 11.33 -1.21
N ALA A 288 27.13 11.08 -1.57
CA ALA A 288 26.48 11.85 -2.63
C ALA A 288 25.90 13.18 -2.16
N PHE A 289 25.74 13.38 -0.85
CA PHE A 289 25.10 14.55 -0.29
C PHE A 289 26.01 15.28 0.69
N VAL A 290 25.85 16.57 0.74
CA VAL A 290 26.53 17.46 1.72
C VAL A 290 25.53 18.46 2.29
N THR A 291 25.77 18.92 3.52
CA THR A 291 24.98 19.98 4.14
C THR A 291 25.83 21.24 4.37
N ASP A 292 25.17 22.39 4.46
CA ASP A 292 25.79 23.70 4.72
C ASP A 292 25.93 24.04 6.21
N GLY A 293 25.59 23.08 7.09
CA GLY A 293 25.70 23.27 8.55
C GLY A 293 24.56 24.07 9.20
N SER A 294 23.59 24.56 8.45
CA SER A 294 22.43 25.33 8.98
C SER A 294 21.46 24.49 9.82
N VAL A 295 21.80 23.22 10.05
CA VAL A 295 20.96 22.16 10.61
C VAL A 295 21.19 21.91 12.11
N LYS A 296 22.18 22.53 12.72
CA LYS A 296 22.57 22.29 14.11
C LYS A 296 21.39 22.49 15.08
N GLY A 297 21.13 21.48 15.93
CA GLY A 297 20.09 21.48 16.96
C GLY A 297 18.66 21.54 16.41
N ARG A 298 18.42 21.13 15.16
CA ARG A 298 17.10 21.19 14.53
C ARG A 298 16.43 19.84 14.41
N ASN A 299 15.11 19.85 14.56
CA ASN A 299 14.23 18.74 14.25
C ASN A 299 13.74 18.85 12.80
N ILE A 300 14.38 18.12 11.90
CA ILE A 300 14.19 18.26 10.45
C ILE A 300 13.29 17.19 9.90
N VAL A 301 12.28 17.60 9.13
CA VAL A 301 11.47 16.67 8.34
C VAL A 301 11.92 16.72 6.89
N LEU A 302 12.44 15.58 6.40
CA LEU A 302 12.78 15.40 4.99
C LEU A 302 11.57 14.94 4.19
N LEU A 303 11.38 15.52 3.01
CA LEU A 303 10.33 15.15 2.07
C LEU A 303 10.91 14.37 0.89
N ASP A 304 10.26 13.24 0.54
CA ASP A 304 10.49 12.51 -0.71
C ASP A 304 9.16 11.98 -1.28
N ASP A 305 9.10 11.64 -2.57
CA ASP A 305 7.89 11.09 -3.18
C ASP A 305 7.66 9.62 -2.81
N ILE A 306 8.71 8.80 -2.79
CA ILE A 306 8.64 7.36 -2.56
C ILE A 306 9.87 6.89 -1.81
N VAL A 307 9.65 6.14 -0.74
CA VAL A 307 10.72 5.35 -0.12
C VAL A 307 10.71 3.92 -0.70
N SER A 308 11.90 3.38 -0.95
CA SER A 308 12.12 2.00 -1.43
C SER A 308 13.09 1.28 -0.50
N SER A 309 14.38 1.25 -0.80
CA SER A 309 15.40 0.71 0.09
C SER A 309 15.79 1.66 1.23
N GLY A 310 15.33 2.92 1.18
CA GLY A 310 15.72 3.95 2.13
C GLY A 310 17.17 4.47 1.98
N ALA A 311 17.95 3.95 1.03
CA ALA A 311 19.36 4.28 0.89
C ALA A 311 19.63 5.78 0.76
N THR A 312 18.88 6.47 -0.12
CA THR A 312 18.99 7.93 -0.29
C THR A 312 18.65 8.68 0.98
N PHE A 313 17.58 8.27 1.66
CA PHE A 313 17.18 8.87 2.93
C PHE A 313 18.25 8.69 4.00
N ARG A 314 18.75 7.45 4.17
CA ARG A 314 19.81 7.17 5.15
C ARG A 314 21.03 8.04 4.93
N GLU A 315 21.48 8.17 3.70
CA GLU A 315 22.67 8.98 3.38
C GLU A 315 22.43 10.47 3.69
N CYS A 316 21.27 11.02 3.30
CA CYS A 316 20.90 12.38 3.65
C CYS A 316 20.79 12.58 5.16
N ALA A 317 20.14 11.68 5.87
CA ALA A 317 19.95 11.78 7.31
C ALA A 317 21.28 11.62 8.07
N THR A 318 22.15 10.70 7.65
CA THR A 318 23.50 10.54 8.22
C THR A 318 24.30 11.83 8.06
N GLU A 319 24.21 12.48 6.91
CA GLU A 319 24.91 13.76 6.67
C GLU A 319 24.37 14.87 7.55
N LEU A 320 23.04 14.93 7.78
CA LEU A 320 22.43 15.89 8.70
C LEU A 320 22.87 15.65 10.16
N TYR A 321 22.89 14.40 10.62
CA TYR A 321 23.37 14.05 11.98
C TYR A 321 24.85 14.35 12.17
N LYS A 322 25.72 14.11 11.19
CA LYS A 322 27.13 14.53 11.24
C LYS A 322 27.31 16.03 11.46
N ASN A 323 26.34 16.82 11.02
CA ASN A 323 26.31 18.27 11.19
C ASN A 323 25.42 18.71 12.36
N ASN A 324 25.20 17.80 13.33
CA ASN A 324 24.51 18.04 14.61
C ASN A 324 23.03 18.42 14.47
N ALA A 325 22.30 17.86 13.50
CA ALA A 325 20.84 17.85 13.55
C ALA A 325 20.37 17.06 14.78
N GLU A 326 19.33 17.53 15.46
CA GLU A 326 18.80 16.89 16.68
C GLU A 326 17.98 15.63 16.31
N LYS A 327 17.08 15.75 15.34
CA LYS A 327 16.22 14.67 14.89
C LYS A 327 15.91 14.79 13.41
N VAL A 328 15.90 13.64 12.72
CA VAL A 328 15.55 13.59 11.31
C VAL A 328 14.40 12.61 11.10
N THR A 329 13.32 13.08 10.50
CA THR A 329 12.16 12.26 10.14
C THR A 329 11.92 12.34 8.63
N LEU A 330 11.66 11.20 7.98
CA LEU A 330 11.25 11.20 6.58
C LEU A 330 9.72 11.15 6.47
N ILE A 331 9.15 11.97 5.59
CA ILE A 331 7.78 11.81 5.15
C ILE A 331 7.72 11.58 3.64
N THR A 332 6.86 10.62 3.21
CA THR A 332 6.71 10.27 1.80
C THR A 332 5.25 10.06 1.43
N LEU A 333 4.93 10.19 0.14
CA LEU A 333 3.61 9.87 -0.37
C LEU A 333 3.35 8.35 -0.33
N GLY A 334 4.38 7.55 -0.57
CA GLY A 334 4.20 6.11 -0.59
C GLY A 334 5.47 5.27 -0.41
N VAL A 335 5.28 4.06 0.09
CA VAL A 335 6.33 3.04 0.18
C VAL A 335 6.23 2.13 -1.05
N ASN A 336 7.35 1.96 -1.74
CA ASN A 336 7.43 1.06 -2.89
C ASN A 336 7.14 -0.37 -2.46
N GLN A 337 6.12 -0.98 -3.07
CA GLN A 337 5.78 -2.36 -2.82
C GLN A 337 6.66 -3.26 -3.68
N PHE A 338 7.45 -4.09 -3.01
CA PHE A 338 8.25 -5.11 -3.69
C PHE A 338 7.30 -6.20 -4.19
N HIS A 339 7.50 -6.59 -5.42
CA HIS A 339 6.84 -7.75 -5.97
C HIS A 339 7.90 -8.83 -6.21
N SER A 340 7.56 -10.04 -5.94
CA SER A 340 8.22 -11.17 -6.55
C SER A 340 7.51 -11.48 -7.88
N SER A 341 8.22 -12.08 -8.82
CA SER A 341 7.74 -12.37 -10.18
C SER A 341 6.42 -13.16 -10.22
N TRP A 342 6.12 -13.93 -9.17
CA TRP A 342 4.92 -14.74 -9.05
C TRP A 342 3.62 -13.93 -8.82
N ARG A 343 3.66 -12.70 -8.27
CA ARG A 343 2.46 -11.86 -8.16
C ARG A 343 1.88 -11.49 -9.51
N PHE A 344 2.68 -11.49 -10.55
CA PHE A 344 2.21 -11.24 -11.90
C PHE A 344 1.38 -12.39 -12.50
N LYS A 345 1.44 -13.61 -11.95
CA LYS A 345 0.51 -14.68 -12.34
C LYS A 345 -0.94 -14.25 -12.14
N TYR A 346 -1.23 -13.50 -11.07
CA TYR A 346 -2.59 -13.22 -10.60
C TYR A 346 -3.11 -11.82 -10.91
N HIS A 347 -2.29 -10.95 -11.47
CA HIS A 347 -2.69 -9.58 -11.80
C HIS A 347 -2.23 -9.26 -13.21
N LYS A 348 -3.11 -9.33 -14.18
CA LYS A 348 -2.82 -8.97 -15.56
C LYS A 348 -3.35 -7.57 -15.87
N LYS A 349 -2.64 -6.82 -16.70
CA LYS A 349 -3.18 -5.58 -17.27
C LYS A 349 -4.24 -5.95 -18.29
N ILE A 350 -5.41 -5.35 -18.18
CA ILE A 350 -6.45 -5.48 -19.20
C ILE A 350 -5.99 -4.69 -20.44
N LEU A 351 -5.87 -5.36 -21.57
CA LEU A 351 -5.54 -4.71 -22.83
C LEU A 351 -6.75 -3.92 -23.37
N CYS A 352 -6.49 -2.82 -24.03
CA CYS A 352 -7.52 -2.09 -24.74
C CYS A 352 -7.91 -2.85 -26.02
N LYS A 353 -9.21 -2.98 -26.29
CA LYS A 353 -9.70 -3.68 -27.50
C LYS A 353 -9.57 -2.83 -28.78
N GLU A 354 -9.37 -1.52 -28.64
CA GLU A 354 -9.34 -0.56 -29.76
C GLU A 354 -7.93 -0.07 -30.11
N CYS A 355 -6.93 -0.35 -29.25
CA CYS A 355 -5.55 0.08 -29.50
C CYS A 355 -4.56 -0.68 -28.62
N ASP A 356 -3.26 -0.45 -28.81
CA ASP A 356 -2.16 -1.09 -28.04
C ASP A 356 -2.05 -0.61 -26.58
N GLY A 357 -2.99 0.20 -26.10
CA GLY A 357 -3.04 0.68 -24.73
C GLY A 357 -3.59 -0.38 -23.77
N HIS A 358 -3.56 -0.07 -22.49
CA HIS A 358 -4.19 -0.88 -21.46
C HIS A 358 -5.28 -0.09 -20.73
N MET A 359 -6.19 -0.81 -20.10
CA MET A 359 -7.27 -0.20 -19.35
C MET A 359 -6.79 0.25 -17.97
N VAL A 360 -7.23 1.42 -17.55
CA VAL A 360 -6.81 2.10 -16.34
C VAL A 360 -8.03 2.52 -15.55
N LEU A 361 -8.10 2.19 -14.28
CA LEU A 361 -9.18 2.62 -13.41
C LEU A 361 -9.21 4.16 -13.31
N ARG A 362 -10.38 4.74 -13.55
CA ARG A 362 -10.65 6.18 -13.47
C ARG A 362 -11.87 6.43 -12.62
N PHE A 363 -11.87 7.56 -11.90
CA PHE A 363 -13.01 8.03 -11.12
C PHE A 363 -13.62 9.26 -11.79
N ASN A 364 -14.93 9.31 -11.83
CA ASN A 364 -15.63 10.47 -12.35
C ASN A 364 -15.74 11.56 -11.27
N SER A 365 -14.89 12.59 -11.37
CA SER A 365 -14.85 13.69 -10.40
C SER A 365 -16.11 14.57 -10.38
N LYS A 366 -16.93 14.55 -11.43
CA LYS A 366 -18.09 15.43 -11.60
C LYS A 366 -19.43 14.79 -11.17
N LYS A 367 -19.46 13.48 -10.92
CA LYS A 367 -20.71 12.77 -10.57
C LYS A 367 -20.48 11.88 -9.36
N THR A 368 -20.98 12.32 -8.22
CA THR A 368 -20.89 11.63 -6.93
C THR A 368 -21.56 10.24 -6.93
N ASN A 369 -22.50 10.00 -7.84
CA ASN A 369 -23.32 8.78 -7.90
C ASN A 369 -22.91 7.82 -9.05
N LYS A 370 -21.90 8.14 -9.85
CA LYS A 370 -21.42 7.18 -10.86
C LYS A 370 -20.19 6.45 -10.35
N PRO A 371 -20.20 5.11 -10.44
CA PRO A 371 -19.04 4.32 -10.07
C PRO A 371 -17.83 4.69 -10.95
N ALA A 372 -16.64 4.34 -10.48
CA ALA A 372 -15.44 4.33 -11.27
C ALA A 372 -15.65 3.54 -12.59
N PHE A 373 -14.80 3.79 -13.58
CA PHE A 373 -14.80 3.08 -14.86
C PHE A 373 -13.36 2.80 -15.27
N PHE A 374 -13.15 1.84 -16.17
CA PHE A 374 -11.87 1.64 -16.80
C PHE A 374 -11.82 2.36 -18.13
N GLY A 375 -10.84 3.26 -18.29
CA GLY A 375 -10.61 4.00 -19.53
C GLY A 375 -9.24 3.66 -20.11
N CYS A 376 -9.09 3.73 -21.43
CA CYS A 376 -7.83 3.46 -22.10
C CYS A 376 -6.69 4.38 -21.61
N SER A 377 -5.48 3.83 -21.43
CA SER A 377 -4.27 4.58 -21.09
C SER A 377 -3.94 5.66 -22.13
N ASN A 378 -4.26 5.39 -23.41
CA ASN A 378 -4.00 6.29 -24.55
C ASN A 378 -5.04 7.41 -24.72
N TYR A 379 -5.96 7.60 -23.76
CA TYR A 379 -6.96 8.67 -23.82
C TYR A 379 -6.35 10.08 -23.98
N TYR A 380 -5.19 10.32 -23.37
CA TYR A 380 -4.48 11.62 -23.42
C TYR A 380 -3.30 11.61 -24.40
N SER A 381 -3.11 10.56 -25.17
CA SER A 381 -2.07 10.50 -26.21
C SER A 381 -2.52 11.26 -27.49
N LYS A 382 -1.59 11.45 -28.43
CA LYS A 382 -1.90 12.06 -29.74
C LYS A 382 -3.04 11.30 -30.45
N ASN A 383 -3.06 9.98 -30.37
CA ASN A 383 -4.11 9.11 -30.92
C ASN A 383 -5.15 8.78 -29.85
N LYS A 384 -5.98 9.75 -29.51
CA LYS A 384 -6.96 9.68 -28.42
C LYS A 384 -7.88 8.46 -28.52
N CYS A 385 -7.56 7.38 -27.83
CA CYS A 385 -8.46 6.24 -27.70
C CYS A 385 -9.51 6.51 -26.61
N LYS A 386 -10.78 6.50 -26.97
CA LYS A 386 -11.91 6.79 -26.08
C LYS A 386 -12.55 5.53 -25.48
N PHE A 387 -12.01 4.35 -25.75
CA PHE A 387 -12.56 3.10 -25.27
C PHE A 387 -12.66 3.05 -23.73
N THR A 388 -13.81 2.60 -23.25
CA THR A 388 -14.10 2.48 -21.83
C THR A 388 -14.80 1.15 -21.53
N LEU A 389 -14.57 0.63 -20.33
CA LEU A 389 -15.31 -0.50 -19.74
C LEU A 389 -16.01 -0.02 -18.48
N ASN A 390 -17.20 -0.53 -18.24
CA ASN A 390 -17.85 -0.27 -16.95
C ASN A 390 -17.05 -0.88 -15.81
N TYR A 391 -17.27 -0.38 -14.60
CA TYR A 391 -16.45 -0.73 -13.45
C TYR A 391 -16.50 -2.22 -13.12
N SER A 392 -17.69 -2.79 -13.06
CA SER A 392 -17.87 -4.21 -12.71
C SER A 392 -17.23 -5.13 -13.76
N TYR A 393 -17.44 -4.85 -15.04
CA TYR A 393 -16.84 -5.63 -16.12
C TYR A 393 -15.31 -5.52 -16.11
N GLY A 394 -14.77 -4.31 -15.96
CA GLY A 394 -13.33 -4.11 -15.90
C GLY A 394 -12.68 -4.76 -14.67
N LEU A 395 -13.36 -4.81 -13.52
CA LEU A 395 -12.88 -5.57 -12.36
C LEU A 395 -12.87 -7.07 -12.65
N ASN A 396 -13.92 -7.58 -13.28
CA ASN A 396 -13.98 -8.99 -13.65
C ASN A 396 -12.80 -9.36 -14.57
N GLU A 397 -12.58 -8.59 -15.62
CA GLU A 397 -11.46 -8.81 -16.54
C GLU A 397 -10.09 -8.72 -15.83
N TYR A 398 -9.96 -7.79 -14.89
CA TYR A 398 -8.72 -7.62 -14.12
C TYR A 398 -8.42 -8.81 -13.21
N PHE A 399 -9.45 -9.39 -12.60
CA PHE A 399 -9.31 -10.51 -11.67
C PHE A 399 -9.58 -11.89 -12.31
N GLN A 400 -10.32 -11.97 -13.41
CA GLN A 400 -10.51 -13.23 -14.19
C GLN A 400 -9.23 -13.69 -14.90
N ALA A 401 -8.24 -12.86 -14.97
CA ALA A 401 -6.93 -13.33 -15.42
C ALA A 401 -6.31 -14.38 -14.47
N THR A 402 -6.98 -14.72 -13.42
CA THR A 402 -6.68 -15.78 -12.47
C THR A 402 -7.63 -16.94 -12.68
N ASP A 403 -7.19 -17.91 -13.41
CA ASP A 403 -7.82 -19.22 -13.41
C ASP A 403 -7.44 -19.92 -12.08
N LEU A 404 -8.19 -19.57 -11.03
CA LEU A 404 -8.00 -20.15 -9.71
C LEU A 404 -8.28 -21.66 -9.73
N THR A 405 -9.03 -22.14 -10.73
CA THR A 405 -9.37 -23.56 -10.88
C THR A 405 -8.18 -24.44 -11.25
N ASN A 406 -7.11 -23.85 -11.80
CA ASN A 406 -5.88 -24.56 -12.17
C ASN A 406 -4.78 -24.49 -11.10
N LEU A 407 -5.05 -23.92 -9.92
CA LEU A 407 -4.10 -23.94 -8.80
C LEU A 407 -4.21 -25.31 -8.10
N THR A 408 -3.20 -26.14 -8.28
CA THR A 408 -3.08 -27.41 -7.54
C THR A 408 -2.30 -27.23 -6.25
N ASN A 409 -2.51 -28.11 -5.27
CA ASN A 409 -1.71 -28.13 -4.05
C ASN A 409 -0.22 -28.35 -4.34
N GLU A 410 0.13 -28.95 -5.48
CA GLU A 410 1.51 -29.14 -5.94
C GLU A 410 2.18 -27.83 -6.39
N ASP A 411 1.43 -26.89 -6.96
CA ASP A 411 1.96 -25.58 -7.34
C ASP A 411 2.39 -24.77 -6.11
N PHE A 412 1.75 -25.02 -4.97
CA PHE A 412 2.09 -24.40 -3.70
C PHE A 412 3.29 -25.07 -3.02
N ALA A 413 3.40 -26.39 -3.10
CA ALA A 413 4.52 -27.14 -2.50
C ALA A 413 5.85 -26.79 -3.18
N ARG A 414 5.87 -26.64 -4.51
CA ARG A 414 7.09 -26.27 -5.27
C ARG A 414 7.61 -24.86 -4.93
N ASP A 415 6.70 -23.92 -4.63
CA ASP A 415 7.12 -22.56 -4.31
C ASP A 415 7.65 -22.42 -2.86
N LEU A 416 7.43 -23.39 -1.99
CA LEU A 416 7.96 -23.41 -0.62
C LEU A 416 9.42 -23.88 -0.56
N ASP A 417 9.89 -24.67 -1.53
CA ASP A 417 11.26 -25.19 -1.58
C ASP A 417 12.30 -24.19 -2.13
N ILE A 418 11.90 -23.01 -2.60
CA ILE A 418 12.80 -22.05 -3.27
C ILE A 418 13.13 -20.82 -2.42
N SER A 419 12.69 -20.74 -1.17
CA SER A 419 12.84 -19.50 -0.39
C SER A 419 13.31 -19.68 1.05
N PHE A 420 14.35 -20.48 1.26
CA PHE A 420 15.16 -20.41 2.48
C PHE A 420 16.62 -20.23 2.16
#